data_ec9fb41aa179caa3cc80e6b2cfcfc621
#
_entry.id   ec9fb41aa179caa3cc80e6b2cfcfc621
#
_cell.length_a   1.000
_cell.length_b   1.000
_cell.length_c   1.000
_cell.angle_alpha   90.00
_cell.angle_beta   90.00
_cell.angle_gamma   90.00
#
_symmetry.space_group_name_H-M   'P 1'
#
loop_
_entity.id
_entity.type
_entity.pdbx_description
1 polymer ?
#
loop_
_entity_poly.entity_id
_entity_poly.type
_entity_poly.pdbx_seq_one_letter_code
_entity_poly.pdbx_strand_id
1 'polypeptide(L)'
;MISILDKTESFLTEVKEAVVSERLLLPSLPDVALKIRAECEKENSSINTIANVICQDPAMTVRLLQIANSTIYRTPVTTDNIHMAISKLGLKLVRNLIISLSMKQLYRASSDVIAERFHELWITSIKTAALAHLLAAKIEHINTEKAMLAGLIHNIGALPIILMAEDDDDLFDKPDALCKVIQKMQGEVGAYIFQKWHFPKYMIDVANECYQFRRNHDGPADYVDVIQVALIQGSIYTGLDCPEDWSTVSAFSRLGIDTESHVLDIEENKLIFNETTTLFK
;
A
#
# COMPACT_ATOMS: atom_id res chain seq x y z
N MET A 1 10.94 6.75 -37.61
CA MET A 1 11.19 6.98 -36.16
C MET A 1 9.83 7.20 -35.52
N ILE A 2 9.29 6.19 -34.83
CA ILE A 2 7.99 6.29 -34.13
C ILE A 2 8.19 7.31 -33.00
N SER A 3 7.26 8.24 -32.83
CA SER A 3 7.36 9.26 -31.78
C SER A 3 7.24 8.60 -30.39
N ILE A 4 7.81 9.21 -29.36
CA ILE A 4 7.69 8.73 -27.97
C ILE A 4 6.21 8.67 -27.56
N LEU A 5 5.41 9.61 -28.06
CA LEU A 5 3.96 9.65 -27.82
C LEU A 5 3.26 8.43 -28.42
N ASP A 6 3.60 8.05 -29.65
CA ASP A 6 3.02 6.88 -30.33
C ASP A 6 3.37 5.58 -29.58
N LYS A 7 4.61 5.46 -29.06
CA LYS A 7 5.03 4.31 -28.26
C LYS A 7 4.32 4.24 -26.93
N THR A 8 4.16 5.35 -26.23
CA THR A 8 3.43 5.42 -24.94
C THR A 8 1.97 4.98 -25.14
N GLU A 9 1.31 5.42 -26.22
CA GLU A 9 -0.06 5.03 -26.52
C GLU A 9 -0.16 3.56 -26.96
N SER A 10 0.81 3.05 -27.72
CA SER A 10 0.89 1.63 -28.09
C SER A 10 1.00 0.76 -26.85
N PHE A 11 1.91 1.09 -25.93
CA PHE A 11 2.10 0.33 -24.71
C PHE A 11 0.91 0.42 -23.75
N LEU A 12 0.25 1.57 -23.66
CA LEU A 12 -1.01 1.70 -22.94
C LEU A 12 -2.08 0.75 -23.47
N THR A 13 -2.15 0.61 -24.80
CA THR A 13 -3.10 -0.31 -25.45
C THR A 13 -2.75 -1.76 -25.13
N GLU A 14 -1.46 -2.10 -25.17
CA GLU A 14 -0.96 -3.43 -24.82
C GLU A 14 -1.26 -3.82 -23.37
N VAL A 15 -1.04 -2.91 -22.40
CA VAL A 15 -1.39 -3.14 -20.98
C VAL A 15 -2.90 -3.37 -20.83
N LYS A 16 -3.75 -2.57 -21.50
CA LYS A 16 -5.20 -2.75 -21.49
C LYS A 16 -5.62 -4.10 -22.06
N GLU A 17 -5.06 -4.48 -23.19
CA GLU A 17 -5.34 -5.78 -23.81
C GLU A 17 -4.88 -6.93 -22.92
N ALA A 18 -3.74 -6.82 -22.26
CA ALA A 18 -3.24 -7.82 -21.34
C ALA A 18 -4.15 -7.99 -20.10
N VAL A 19 -4.72 -6.89 -19.58
CA VAL A 19 -5.73 -6.94 -18.49
C VAL A 19 -7.00 -7.62 -18.98
N VAL A 20 -7.57 -7.18 -20.11
CA VAL A 20 -8.84 -7.69 -20.64
C VAL A 20 -8.73 -9.17 -21.05
N SER A 21 -7.60 -9.57 -21.63
CA SER A 21 -7.35 -10.96 -22.08
C SER A 21 -6.84 -11.88 -20.96
N GLU A 22 -6.76 -11.39 -19.72
CA GLU A 22 -6.19 -12.10 -18.55
C GLU A 22 -4.76 -12.63 -18.77
N ARG A 23 -3.99 -12.01 -19.69
CA ARG A 23 -2.59 -12.37 -19.97
C ARG A 23 -1.58 -11.64 -19.10
N LEU A 24 -2.03 -10.64 -18.33
CA LEU A 24 -1.17 -9.90 -17.42
C LEU A 24 -0.60 -10.84 -16.36
N LEU A 25 0.72 -10.90 -16.24
CA LEU A 25 1.40 -11.64 -15.17
C LEU A 25 1.16 -10.95 -13.83
N LEU A 26 0.14 -11.41 -13.11
CA LEU A 26 -0.21 -10.85 -11.82
C LEU A 26 0.73 -11.39 -10.74
N PRO A 27 1.16 -10.55 -9.78
CA PRO A 27 1.86 -11.04 -8.61
C PRO A 27 0.96 -12.01 -7.82
N SER A 28 1.55 -13.08 -7.30
CA SER A 28 0.84 -14.02 -6.42
C SER A 28 0.84 -13.48 -4.99
N LEU A 29 -0.31 -13.59 -4.31
CA LEU A 29 -0.37 -13.24 -2.90
C LEU A 29 0.60 -14.13 -2.11
N PRO A 30 1.48 -13.57 -1.25
CA PRO A 30 2.46 -14.36 -0.51
C PRO A 30 1.83 -15.47 0.33
N ASP A 31 2.46 -16.64 0.38
CA ASP A 31 1.93 -17.83 1.07
C ASP A 31 1.56 -17.58 2.52
N VAL A 32 2.36 -16.78 3.24
CA VAL A 32 2.07 -16.42 4.63
C VAL A 32 0.80 -15.60 4.73
N ALA A 33 0.56 -14.67 3.81
CA ALA A 33 -0.67 -13.87 3.76
C ALA A 33 -1.89 -14.76 3.49
N LEU A 34 -1.77 -15.72 2.56
CA LEU A 34 -2.83 -16.70 2.28
C LEU A 34 -3.13 -17.57 3.51
N LYS A 35 -2.10 -18.12 4.16
CA LYS A 35 -2.25 -18.97 5.36
C LYS A 35 -2.90 -18.22 6.51
N ILE A 36 -2.43 -17.02 6.82
CA ILE A 36 -2.99 -16.19 7.91
C ILE A 36 -4.44 -15.82 7.61
N ARG A 37 -4.77 -15.44 6.38
CA ARG A 37 -6.14 -15.12 6.00
C ARG A 37 -7.07 -16.31 6.16
N ALA A 38 -6.68 -17.46 5.61
CA ALA A 38 -7.43 -18.70 5.71
C ALA A 38 -7.60 -19.16 7.17
N GLU A 39 -6.57 -19.01 8.02
CA GLU A 39 -6.65 -19.36 9.43
C GLU A 39 -7.61 -18.44 10.20
N CYS A 40 -7.57 -17.13 9.94
CA CYS A 40 -8.46 -16.17 10.59
C CYS A 40 -9.93 -16.27 10.16
N GLU A 41 -10.23 -16.89 9.02
CA GLU A 41 -11.59 -17.14 8.52
C GLU A 41 -12.24 -18.39 9.12
N LYS A 42 -11.47 -19.27 9.79
CA LYS A 42 -12.00 -20.45 10.44
C LYS A 42 -12.78 -20.09 11.72
N GLU A 43 -13.93 -20.74 11.95
CA GLU A 43 -14.73 -20.57 13.15
C GLU A 43 -13.96 -20.91 14.45
N ASN A 44 -13.04 -21.86 14.38
CA ASN A 44 -12.20 -22.31 15.50
C ASN A 44 -10.81 -21.66 15.50
N SER A 45 -10.65 -20.51 14.87
CA SER A 45 -9.39 -19.77 14.89
C SER A 45 -8.98 -19.43 16.33
N SER A 46 -7.75 -19.76 16.69
CA SER A 46 -7.21 -19.52 18.04
C SER A 46 -5.85 -18.81 17.98
N ILE A 47 -5.46 -18.22 19.11
CA ILE A 47 -4.12 -17.62 19.26
C ILE A 47 -3.04 -18.67 18.92
N ASN A 48 -3.22 -19.93 19.34
CA ASN A 48 -2.23 -20.98 19.09
C ASN A 48 -2.10 -21.33 17.61
N THR A 49 -3.20 -21.42 16.87
CA THR A 49 -3.16 -21.76 15.44
C THR A 49 -2.50 -20.64 14.63
N ILE A 50 -2.80 -19.38 14.95
CA ILE A 50 -2.18 -18.22 14.32
C ILE A 50 -0.70 -18.10 14.70
N ALA A 51 -0.34 -18.30 15.99
CA ALA A 51 1.05 -18.31 16.43
C ALA A 51 1.88 -19.37 15.68
N ASN A 52 1.33 -20.56 15.48
CA ASN A 52 2.02 -21.61 14.74
C ASN A 52 2.30 -21.23 13.27
N VAL A 53 1.37 -20.54 12.61
CA VAL A 53 1.59 -20.05 11.23
C VAL A 53 2.70 -19.00 11.21
N ILE A 54 2.70 -18.06 12.15
CA ILE A 54 3.70 -16.99 12.23
C ILE A 54 5.09 -17.55 12.55
N CYS A 55 5.18 -18.50 13.49
CA CYS A 55 6.45 -19.10 13.92
C CYS A 55 7.12 -19.97 12.84
N GLN A 56 6.42 -20.34 11.75
CA GLN A 56 7.04 -20.99 10.59
C GLN A 56 8.00 -20.04 9.83
N ASP A 57 7.86 -18.72 10.00
CA ASP A 57 8.75 -17.71 9.44
C ASP A 57 9.45 -16.92 10.57
N PRO A 58 10.75 -17.22 10.84
CA PRO A 58 11.50 -16.54 11.89
C PRO A 58 11.61 -15.03 11.68
N ALA A 59 11.73 -14.57 10.42
CA ALA A 59 11.80 -13.15 10.12
C ALA A 59 10.48 -12.44 10.45
N MET A 60 9.35 -13.07 10.12
CA MET A 60 8.03 -12.56 10.45
C MET A 60 7.81 -12.54 11.97
N THR A 61 8.25 -13.58 12.68
CA THR A 61 8.21 -13.65 14.15
C THR A 61 8.93 -12.45 14.78
N VAL A 62 10.17 -12.20 14.38
CA VAL A 62 10.97 -11.06 14.89
C VAL A 62 10.30 -9.74 14.58
N ARG A 63 9.81 -9.54 13.36
CA ARG A 63 9.12 -8.32 12.95
C ARG A 63 7.85 -8.06 13.77
N LEU A 64 7.02 -9.07 13.99
CA LEU A 64 5.82 -8.90 14.80
C LEU A 64 6.14 -8.53 16.26
N LEU A 65 7.18 -9.13 16.85
CA LEU A 65 7.64 -8.75 18.19
C LEU A 65 8.17 -7.32 18.26
N GLN A 66 8.91 -6.87 17.23
CA GLN A 66 9.35 -5.47 17.11
C GLN A 66 8.16 -4.52 17.08
N ILE A 67 7.14 -4.82 16.27
CA ILE A 67 5.90 -4.02 16.19
C ILE A 67 5.18 -4.00 17.54
N ALA A 68 5.00 -5.14 18.18
CA ALA A 68 4.33 -5.24 19.46
C ALA A 68 5.05 -4.43 20.58
N ASN A 69 6.34 -4.18 20.44
CA ASN A 69 7.15 -3.39 21.36
C ASN A 69 7.42 -1.95 20.86
N SER A 70 6.94 -1.57 19.69
CA SER A 70 7.07 -0.20 19.16
C SER A 70 6.24 0.80 19.98
N THR A 71 6.57 2.08 19.86
CA THR A 71 5.85 3.17 20.55
C THR A 71 4.36 3.18 20.23
N ILE A 72 3.98 2.79 19.00
CA ILE A 72 2.58 2.73 18.55
C ILE A 72 1.74 1.77 19.39
N TYR A 73 2.32 0.62 19.79
CA TYR A 73 1.61 -0.45 20.51
C TYR A 73 2.19 -0.70 21.90
N ARG A 74 3.03 0.19 22.41
CA ARG A 74 3.76 0.00 23.66
C ARG A 74 2.83 -0.10 24.87
N THR A 75 3.12 -1.08 25.73
CA THR A 75 2.57 -1.23 27.06
C THR A 75 3.72 -1.28 28.08
N PRO A 76 3.46 -1.10 29.39
CA PRO A 76 4.50 -1.22 30.42
C PRO A 76 5.23 -2.56 30.43
N VAL A 77 4.59 -3.62 29.91
CA VAL A 77 5.15 -4.98 29.85
C VAL A 77 5.73 -5.23 28.45
N THR A 78 7.01 -5.60 28.40
CA THR A 78 7.68 -6.00 27.16
C THR A 78 7.11 -7.32 26.66
N THR A 79 6.83 -7.38 25.37
CA THR A 79 6.34 -8.57 24.69
C THR A 79 7.53 -9.40 24.19
N ASP A 80 7.72 -10.61 24.69
CA ASP A 80 8.88 -11.47 24.41
C ASP A 80 8.53 -12.73 23.60
N ASN A 81 7.24 -13.00 23.39
CA ASN A 81 6.81 -14.16 22.61
C ASN A 81 5.56 -13.85 21.76
N ILE A 82 5.33 -14.70 20.76
CA ILE A 82 4.25 -14.51 19.77
C ILE A 82 2.85 -14.60 20.42
N HIS A 83 2.65 -15.47 21.39
CA HIS A 83 1.35 -15.57 22.05
C HIS A 83 1.02 -14.30 22.82
N MET A 84 1.99 -13.69 23.51
CA MET A 84 1.82 -12.38 24.14
C MET A 84 1.56 -11.29 23.12
N ALA A 85 2.28 -11.29 21.98
CA ALA A 85 2.06 -10.34 20.90
C ALA A 85 0.63 -10.43 20.37
N ILE A 86 0.13 -11.64 20.07
CA ILE A 86 -1.23 -11.85 19.58
C ILE A 86 -2.27 -11.48 20.64
N SER A 87 -2.05 -11.84 21.90
CA SER A 87 -2.97 -11.48 22.98
C SER A 87 -3.07 -9.97 23.19
N LYS A 88 -1.95 -9.26 23.08
CA LYS A 88 -1.85 -7.82 23.22
C LYS A 88 -2.46 -7.06 22.06
N LEU A 89 -2.11 -7.44 20.84
CA LEU A 89 -2.53 -6.76 19.62
C LEU A 89 -3.93 -7.18 19.15
N GLY A 90 -4.33 -8.40 19.48
CA GLY A 90 -5.56 -9.01 19.00
C GLY A 90 -5.40 -9.63 17.61
N LEU A 91 -6.22 -10.64 17.32
CA LEU A 91 -6.15 -11.43 16.08
C LEU A 91 -6.34 -10.58 14.81
N LYS A 92 -7.25 -9.61 14.84
CA LYS A 92 -7.54 -8.77 13.67
C LYS A 92 -6.35 -7.91 13.27
N LEU A 93 -5.71 -7.27 14.26
CA LEU A 93 -4.53 -6.44 14.02
C LEU A 93 -3.35 -7.29 13.55
N VAL A 94 -3.08 -8.41 14.22
CA VAL A 94 -2.00 -9.33 13.84
C VAL A 94 -2.17 -9.82 12.40
N ARG A 95 -3.38 -10.20 11.99
CA ARG A 95 -3.67 -10.56 10.60
C ARG A 95 -3.26 -9.46 9.62
N ASN A 96 -3.70 -8.22 9.86
CA ASN A 96 -3.39 -7.10 8.97
C ASN A 96 -1.89 -6.81 8.92
N LEU A 97 -1.20 -6.86 10.07
CA LEU A 97 0.26 -6.67 10.15
C LEU A 97 1.03 -7.76 9.40
N ILE A 98 0.65 -9.04 9.55
CA ILE A 98 1.30 -10.14 8.84
C ILE A 98 1.10 -10.03 7.32
N ILE A 99 -0.12 -9.69 6.89
CA ILE A 99 -0.37 -9.41 5.47
C ILE A 99 0.53 -8.26 5.01
N SER A 100 0.55 -7.14 5.72
CA SER A 100 1.39 -5.97 5.39
C SER A 100 2.87 -6.32 5.27
N LEU A 101 3.42 -7.04 6.26
CA LEU A 101 4.83 -7.44 6.26
C LEU A 101 5.18 -8.39 5.11
N SER A 102 4.26 -9.27 4.73
CA SER A 102 4.47 -10.21 3.64
C SER A 102 4.47 -9.54 2.26
N MET A 103 3.82 -8.37 2.11
CA MET A 103 3.73 -7.66 0.83
C MET A 103 5.09 -7.23 0.28
N LYS A 104 6.11 -7.02 1.13
CA LYS A 104 7.47 -6.72 0.68
C LYS A 104 8.02 -7.76 -0.31
N GLN A 105 7.56 -9.00 -0.22
CA GLN A 105 8.00 -10.08 -1.12
C GLN A 105 7.58 -9.84 -2.58
N LEU A 106 6.52 -9.05 -2.81
CA LEU A 106 6.02 -8.72 -4.15
C LEU A 106 6.95 -7.76 -4.90
N TYR A 107 7.76 -7.00 -4.15
CA TYR A 107 8.69 -6.01 -4.70
C TYR A 107 10.10 -6.59 -4.91
N ARG A 108 10.20 -7.92 -5.09
CA ARG A 108 11.44 -8.59 -5.47
C ARG A 108 11.48 -8.76 -6.98
N ALA A 109 12.62 -8.48 -7.58
CA ALA A 109 12.84 -8.59 -9.01
C ALA A 109 14.04 -9.48 -9.32
N SER A 110 14.10 -9.96 -10.56
CA SER A 110 15.18 -10.82 -11.07
C SER A 110 16.33 -10.00 -11.65
N SER A 111 16.09 -8.77 -12.10
CA SER A 111 17.13 -7.87 -12.62
C SER A 111 17.37 -6.71 -11.66
N ASP A 112 18.61 -6.18 -11.65
CA ASP A 112 19.01 -5.06 -10.77
C ASP A 112 18.22 -3.78 -11.09
N VAL A 113 17.92 -3.56 -12.37
CA VAL A 113 17.22 -2.36 -12.83
C VAL A 113 15.76 -2.36 -12.39
N ILE A 114 15.06 -3.50 -12.49
CA ILE A 114 13.70 -3.67 -11.94
C ILE A 114 13.72 -3.60 -10.42
N ALA A 115 14.75 -4.18 -9.78
CA ALA A 115 14.90 -4.15 -8.33
C ALA A 115 14.98 -2.71 -7.78
N GLU A 116 15.68 -1.80 -8.47
CA GLU A 116 15.76 -0.39 -8.10
C GLU A 116 14.39 0.29 -8.20
N ARG A 117 13.65 0.10 -9.31
CA ARG A 117 12.28 0.63 -9.47
C ARG A 117 11.31 0.08 -8.41
N PHE A 118 11.38 -1.21 -8.14
CA PHE A 118 10.55 -1.83 -7.10
C PHE A 118 10.92 -1.33 -5.70
N HIS A 119 12.21 -1.09 -5.44
CA HIS A 119 12.65 -0.49 -4.19
C HIS A 119 12.08 0.93 -4.00
N GLU A 120 12.11 1.77 -5.02
CA GLU A 120 11.51 3.11 -4.99
C GLU A 120 10.00 3.05 -4.70
N LEU A 121 9.27 2.18 -5.40
CA LEU A 121 7.84 1.95 -5.14
C LEU A 121 7.59 1.47 -3.71
N TRP A 122 8.42 0.57 -3.20
CA TRP A 122 8.29 0.07 -1.83
C TRP A 122 8.53 1.18 -0.80
N ILE A 123 9.51 2.03 -1.00
CA ILE A 123 9.76 3.19 -0.11
C ILE A 123 8.58 4.15 -0.12
N THR A 124 7.99 4.44 -1.28
CA THR A 124 6.77 5.26 -1.36
C THR A 124 5.60 4.61 -0.65
N SER A 125 5.41 3.30 -0.81
CA SER A 125 4.40 2.51 -0.12
C SER A 125 4.51 2.61 1.39
N ILE A 126 5.71 2.45 1.95
CA ILE A 126 5.97 2.56 3.40
C ILE A 126 5.60 3.96 3.91
N LYS A 127 6.00 5.02 3.21
CA LYS A 127 5.69 6.39 3.60
C LYS A 127 4.18 6.65 3.58
N THR A 128 3.51 6.21 2.50
CA THR A 128 2.05 6.34 2.38
C THR A 128 1.34 5.57 3.51
N ALA A 129 1.79 4.36 3.84
CA ALA A 129 1.23 3.57 4.92
C ALA A 129 1.36 4.26 6.29
N ALA A 130 2.53 4.83 6.58
CA ALA A 130 2.76 5.54 7.84
C ALA A 130 1.89 6.80 7.97
N LEU A 131 1.78 7.59 6.89
CA LEU A 131 0.90 8.76 6.86
C LEU A 131 -0.58 8.36 6.96
N ALA A 132 -1.00 7.33 6.23
CA ALA A 132 -2.37 6.83 6.27
C ALA A 132 -2.76 6.36 7.69
N HIS A 133 -1.85 5.71 8.42
CA HIS A 133 -2.06 5.34 9.82
C HIS A 133 -2.31 6.57 10.70
N LEU A 134 -1.46 7.60 10.58
CA LEU A 134 -1.58 8.85 11.36
C LEU A 134 -2.86 9.63 11.04
N LEU A 135 -3.21 9.73 9.75
CA LEU A 135 -4.41 10.44 9.30
C LEU A 135 -5.67 9.71 9.75
N ALA A 136 -5.72 8.39 9.58
CA ALA A 136 -6.85 7.56 9.97
C ALA A 136 -7.10 7.58 11.50
N ALA A 137 -6.07 7.76 12.32
CA ALA A 137 -6.21 7.85 13.79
C ALA A 137 -7.07 9.04 14.25
N LYS A 138 -7.27 10.03 13.40
CA LYS A 138 -8.11 11.21 13.66
C LYS A 138 -9.58 11.00 13.28
N ILE A 139 -9.92 9.88 12.61
CA ILE A 139 -11.24 9.64 12.03
C ILE A 139 -11.87 8.41 12.69
N GLU A 140 -12.89 8.63 13.52
CA GLU A 140 -13.48 7.60 14.39
C GLU A 140 -13.94 6.31 13.67
N HIS A 141 -14.51 6.45 12.46
CA HIS A 141 -15.06 5.31 11.70
C HIS A 141 -14.07 4.65 10.76
N ILE A 142 -12.82 5.14 10.67
CA ILE A 142 -11.75 4.57 9.84
C ILE A 142 -10.78 3.76 10.71
N ASN A 143 -10.58 2.50 10.33
CA ASN A 143 -9.62 1.64 11.04
C ASN A 143 -8.18 1.95 10.56
N THR A 144 -7.30 2.30 11.49
CA THR A 144 -5.92 2.72 11.24
C THR A 144 -5.08 1.65 10.55
N GLU A 145 -5.23 0.38 10.97
CA GLU A 145 -4.46 -0.73 10.41
C GLU A 145 -4.91 -1.08 8.98
N LYS A 146 -6.20 -0.92 8.69
CA LYS A 146 -6.71 -1.06 7.32
C LYS A 146 -6.22 0.07 6.43
N ALA A 147 -6.17 1.29 6.94
CA ALA A 147 -5.62 2.44 6.22
C ALA A 147 -4.12 2.25 5.94
N MET A 148 -3.37 1.78 6.95
CA MET A 148 -1.95 1.45 6.81
C MET A 148 -1.72 0.36 5.75
N LEU A 149 -2.48 -0.75 5.78
CA LEU A 149 -2.39 -1.79 4.77
C LEU A 149 -2.73 -1.26 3.38
N ALA A 150 -3.80 -0.47 3.26
CA ALA A 150 -4.18 0.14 1.99
C ALA A 150 -3.07 1.06 1.45
N GLY A 151 -2.46 1.89 2.31
CA GLY A 151 -1.32 2.72 1.95
C GLY A 151 -0.09 1.93 1.51
N LEU A 152 0.13 0.75 2.10
CA LEU A 152 1.30 -0.08 1.77
C LEU A 152 1.22 -0.72 0.37
N ILE A 153 0.02 -0.98 -0.12
CA ILE A 153 -0.17 -1.71 -1.39
C ILE A 153 -1.00 -0.95 -2.43
N HIS A 154 -1.24 0.36 -2.20
CA HIS A 154 -2.03 1.21 -3.11
C HIS A 154 -1.49 1.24 -4.55
N ASN A 155 -0.17 1.09 -4.71
CA ASN A 155 0.55 1.18 -5.99
C ASN A 155 0.88 -0.19 -6.62
N ILE A 156 0.25 -1.27 -6.15
CA ILE A 156 0.55 -2.65 -6.59
C ILE A 156 0.38 -2.84 -8.10
N GLY A 157 -0.51 -2.08 -8.70
CA GLY A 157 -0.74 -2.13 -10.16
C GLY A 157 0.44 -1.65 -11.00
N ALA A 158 1.40 -0.92 -10.40
CA ALA A 158 2.62 -0.54 -11.09
C ALA A 158 3.57 -1.73 -11.35
N LEU A 159 3.54 -2.77 -10.50
CA LEU A 159 4.48 -3.89 -10.59
C LEU A 159 4.41 -4.62 -11.95
N PRO A 160 3.24 -5.13 -12.40
CA PRO A 160 3.15 -5.81 -13.67
C PRO A 160 3.38 -4.88 -14.88
N ILE A 161 3.09 -3.59 -14.76
CA ILE A 161 3.37 -2.60 -15.81
C ILE A 161 4.88 -2.44 -16.01
N ILE A 162 5.64 -2.34 -14.91
CA ILE A 162 7.10 -2.24 -14.96
C ILE A 162 7.70 -3.52 -15.53
N LEU A 163 7.19 -4.70 -15.13
CA LEU A 163 7.66 -5.98 -15.67
C LEU A 163 7.38 -6.12 -17.16
N MET A 164 6.22 -5.66 -17.64
CA MET A 164 5.94 -5.66 -19.08
C MET A 164 6.84 -4.70 -19.86
N ALA A 165 7.26 -3.61 -19.24
CA ALA A 165 8.14 -2.62 -19.87
C ALA A 165 9.60 -3.09 -19.93
N GLU A 166 9.99 -4.12 -19.18
CA GLU A 166 11.38 -4.64 -19.14
C GLU A 166 11.88 -5.09 -20.53
N ASP A 167 10.97 -5.62 -21.34
CA ASP A 167 11.27 -6.10 -22.70
C ASP A 167 11.28 -4.97 -23.77
N ASP A 168 10.98 -3.72 -23.39
CA ASP A 168 10.97 -2.54 -24.29
C ASP A 168 12.01 -1.52 -23.84
N ASP A 169 13.26 -1.66 -24.33
CA ASP A 169 14.40 -0.78 -24.01
C ASP A 169 14.05 0.70 -24.25
N ASP A 170 13.29 1.01 -25.30
CA ASP A 170 12.93 2.39 -25.63
C ASP A 170 11.96 3.03 -24.62
N LEU A 171 11.13 2.24 -23.97
CA LEU A 171 10.21 2.70 -22.93
C LEU A 171 10.90 2.71 -21.57
N PHE A 172 11.69 1.67 -21.31
CA PHE A 172 12.36 1.49 -20.03
C PHE A 172 13.46 2.54 -19.80
N ASP A 173 14.21 2.90 -20.86
CA ASP A 173 15.24 3.94 -20.83
C ASP A 173 14.67 5.38 -20.81
N LYS A 174 13.33 5.52 -20.91
CA LYS A 174 12.64 6.81 -20.86
C LYS A 174 11.72 6.90 -19.65
N PRO A 175 12.26 7.27 -18.48
CA PRO A 175 11.51 7.32 -17.22
C PRO A 175 10.18 8.08 -17.30
N ASP A 176 10.15 9.21 -18.02
CA ASP A 176 8.95 10.04 -18.17
C ASP A 176 7.83 9.33 -18.95
N ALA A 177 8.18 8.51 -19.95
CA ALA A 177 7.19 7.77 -20.73
C ALA A 177 6.58 6.64 -19.89
N LEU A 178 7.42 5.87 -19.23
CA LEU A 178 6.98 4.79 -18.33
C LEU A 178 6.16 5.34 -17.15
N CYS A 179 6.59 6.44 -16.53
CA CYS A 179 5.82 7.09 -15.46
C CYS A 179 4.41 7.49 -15.92
N LYS A 180 4.24 8.02 -17.13
CA LYS A 180 2.92 8.36 -17.67
C LYS A 180 2.02 7.13 -17.85
N VAL A 181 2.56 6.00 -18.29
CA VAL A 181 1.80 4.76 -18.42
C VAL A 181 1.38 4.24 -17.04
N ILE A 182 2.33 4.20 -16.10
CA ILE A 182 2.04 3.78 -14.71
C ILE A 182 0.92 4.66 -14.13
N GLN A 183 1.03 5.98 -14.23
CA GLN A 183 0.02 6.92 -13.71
C GLN A 183 -1.37 6.68 -14.30
N LYS A 184 -1.47 6.35 -15.59
CA LYS A 184 -2.76 6.10 -16.24
C LYS A 184 -3.37 4.74 -15.92
N MET A 185 -2.54 3.71 -15.69
CA MET A 185 -3.01 2.33 -15.66
C MET A 185 -2.90 1.65 -14.29
N GLN A 186 -2.03 2.12 -13.39
CA GLN A 186 -1.78 1.44 -12.12
C GLN A 186 -3.05 1.28 -11.26
N GLY A 187 -3.98 2.23 -11.34
CA GLY A 187 -5.24 2.16 -10.59
C GLY A 187 -6.11 1.01 -11.08
N GLU A 188 -6.37 0.93 -12.38
CA GLU A 188 -7.17 -0.11 -13.01
C GLU A 188 -6.53 -1.50 -12.81
N VAL A 189 -5.22 -1.60 -13.05
CA VAL A 189 -4.46 -2.84 -12.86
C VAL A 189 -4.46 -3.27 -11.40
N GLY A 190 -4.26 -2.34 -10.47
CA GLY A 190 -4.30 -2.62 -9.03
C GLY A 190 -5.66 -3.08 -8.55
N ALA A 191 -6.73 -2.44 -9.00
CA ALA A 191 -8.10 -2.86 -8.73
C ALA A 191 -8.36 -4.29 -9.24
N TYR A 192 -7.90 -4.61 -10.46
CA TYR A 192 -8.00 -5.94 -11.04
C TYR A 192 -7.25 -6.99 -10.20
N ILE A 193 -6.02 -6.70 -9.75
CA ILE A 193 -5.25 -7.58 -8.85
C ILE A 193 -6.04 -7.84 -7.57
N PHE A 194 -6.56 -6.80 -6.91
CA PHE A 194 -7.30 -6.96 -5.67
C PHE A 194 -8.62 -7.70 -5.84
N GLN A 195 -9.30 -7.57 -6.97
CA GLN A 195 -10.47 -8.38 -7.30
C GLN A 195 -10.10 -9.88 -7.41
N LYS A 196 -9.02 -10.21 -8.13
CA LYS A 196 -8.52 -11.60 -8.25
C LYS A 196 -8.07 -12.19 -6.91
N TRP A 197 -7.56 -11.36 -6.01
CA TRP A 197 -7.18 -11.77 -4.65
C TRP A 197 -8.38 -11.79 -3.68
N HIS A 198 -9.58 -11.44 -4.11
CA HIS A 198 -10.78 -11.34 -3.28
C HIS A 198 -10.58 -10.41 -2.08
N PHE A 199 -9.93 -9.27 -2.29
CA PHE A 199 -9.82 -8.23 -1.28
C PHE A 199 -11.13 -7.47 -1.12
N PRO A 200 -11.40 -6.88 0.07
CA PRO A 200 -12.62 -6.13 0.30
C PRO A 200 -12.69 -4.88 -0.57
N LYS A 201 -13.91 -4.42 -0.83
CA LYS A 201 -14.21 -3.31 -1.74
C LYS A 201 -13.35 -2.07 -1.49
N TYR A 202 -13.15 -1.67 -0.22
CA TYR A 202 -12.35 -0.48 0.08
C TYR A 202 -10.91 -0.54 -0.44
N MET A 203 -10.30 -1.74 -0.52
CA MET A 203 -8.96 -1.92 -1.10
C MET A 203 -8.98 -1.75 -2.61
N ILE A 204 -10.01 -2.28 -3.27
CA ILE A 204 -10.22 -2.13 -4.71
C ILE A 204 -10.42 -0.65 -5.05
N ASP A 205 -11.26 0.05 -4.27
CA ASP A 205 -11.52 1.48 -4.43
C ASP A 205 -10.24 2.30 -4.24
N VAL A 206 -9.45 2.01 -3.21
CA VAL A 206 -8.16 2.68 -2.97
C VAL A 206 -7.23 2.51 -4.17
N ALA A 207 -7.02 1.29 -4.66
CA ALA A 207 -6.16 1.09 -5.83
C ALA A 207 -6.65 1.89 -7.04
N ASN A 208 -7.95 1.82 -7.31
CA ASN A 208 -8.54 2.43 -8.51
C ASN A 208 -8.60 3.96 -8.46
N GLU A 209 -8.80 4.56 -7.28
CA GLU A 209 -9.23 5.95 -7.16
C GLU A 209 -8.25 6.86 -6.39
N CYS A 210 -7.22 6.32 -5.70
CA CYS A 210 -6.36 7.13 -4.84
C CYS A 210 -5.54 8.19 -5.61
N TYR A 211 -5.35 8.04 -6.92
CA TYR A 211 -4.69 9.02 -7.78
C TYR A 211 -5.66 9.97 -8.50
N GLN A 212 -6.97 9.79 -8.29
CA GLN A 212 -8.01 10.65 -8.86
C GLN A 212 -8.31 11.81 -7.90
N PHE A 213 -7.40 12.78 -7.76
CA PHE A 213 -7.50 13.86 -6.78
C PHE A 213 -8.72 14.78 -6.95
N ARG A 214 -9.38 14.73 -8.11
CA ARG A 214 -10.67 15.42 -8.35
C ARG A 214 -11.88 14.58 -7.97
N ARG A 215 -11.66 13.42 -7.33
CA ARG A 215 -12.71 12.56 -6.83
C ARG A 215 -13.62 13.34 -5.90
N ASN A 216 -14.92 13.21 -6.13
CA ASN A 216 -15.94 13.74 -5.24
C ASN A 216 -17.02 12.69 -5.05
N HIS A 217 -17.49 12.48 -3.82
CA HIS A 217 -18.53 11.51 -3.49
C HIS A 217 -19.38 12.03 -2.33
N ASP A 218 -20.59 11.51 -2.22
CA ASP A 218 -21.47 11.79 -1.09
C ASP A 218 -21.12 10.88 0.09
N GLY A 219 -21.14 11.43 1.29
CA GLY A 219 -20.93 10.69 2.53
C GLY A 219 -19.66 11.07 3.29
N PRO A 220 -19.38 10.34 4.39
CA PRO A 220 -18.22 10.59 5.23
C PRO A 220 -16.92 10.22 4.53
N ALA A 221 -15.80 10.69 5.09
CA ALA A 221 -14.46 10.32 4.63
C ALA A 221 -14.28 8.80 4.54
N ASP A 222 -13.61 8.33 3.51
CA ASP A 222 -13.29 6.92 3.31
C ASP A 222 -11.78 6.65 3.22
N TYR A 223 -11.40 5.39 2.96
CA TYR A 223 -9.99 5.02 2.85
C TYR A 223 -9.30 5.65 1.65
N VAL A 224 -10.03 5.95 0.56
CA VAL A 224 -9.47 6.65 -0.61
C VAL A 224 -9.07 8.07 -0.23
N ASP A 225 -9.93 8.80 0.50
CA ASP A 225 -9.63 10.14 0.99
C ASP A 225 -8.37 10.15 1.86
N VAL A 226 -8.23 9.16 2.76
CA VAL A 226 -7.03 9.02 3.61
C VAL A 226 -5.76 8.84 2.77
N ILE A 227 -5.81 7.97 1.75
CA ILE A 227 -4.64 7.71 0.90
C ILE A 227 -4.33 8.91 0.00
N GLN A 228 -5.33 9.62 -0.53
CA GLN A 228 -5.12 10.85 -1.31
C GLN A 228 -4.37 11.91 -0.50
N VAL A 229 -4.81 12.18 0.73
CA VAL A 229 -4.12 13.16 1.60
C VAL A 229 -2.74 12.65 2.00
N ALA A 230 -2.57 11.36 2.26
CA ALA A 230 -1.25 10.77 2.55
C ALA A 230 -0.26 10.93 1.38
N LEU A 231 -0.71 10.72 0.15
CA LEU A 231 0.10 10.90 -1.07
C LEU A 231 0.53 12.36 -1.26
N ILE A 232 -0.38 13.30 -1.05
CA ILE A 232 -0.13 14.73 -1.21
C ILE A 232 0.80 15.23 -0.10
N GLN A 233 0.48 15.01 1.16
CA GLN A 233 1.29 15.47 2.30
C GLN A 233 2.66 14.79 2.37
N GLY A 234 2.76 13.55 1.88
CA GLY A 234 4.05 12.85 1.79
C GLY A 234 4.96 13.36 0.69
N SER A 235 4.49 14.26 -0.17
CA SER A 235 5.17 14.65 -1.42
C SER A 235 5.60 13.40 -2.23
N ILE A 236 4.77 12.35 -2.15
CA ILE A 236 5.07 11.03 -2.69
C ILE A 236 4.68 10.98 -4.15
N TYR A 237 3.63 11.71 -4.51
CA TYR A 237 3.12 11.76 -5.87
C TYR A 237 3.46 13.11 -6.50
N THR A 238 4.29 13.08 -7.53
CA THR A 238 4.72 14.25 -8.32
C THR A 238 4.19 14.18 -9.76
N GLY A 239 3.10 13.42 -9.97
CA GLY A 239 2.50 13.23 -11.28
C GLY A 239 1.80 14.49 -11.80
N LEU A 240 1.52 14.51 -13.12
CA LEU A 240 0.89 15.63 -13.83
C LEU A 240 -0.48 16.04 -13.27
N ASP A 241 -1.18 15.14 -12.59
CA ASP A 241 -2.51 15.36 -12.02
C ASP A 241 -2.48 15.71 -10.52
N CYS A 242 -1.28 15.86 -9.93
CA CYS A 242 -1.17 16.31 -8.53
C CYS A 242 -1.59 17.78 -8.44
N PRO A 243 -2.62 18.10 -7.65
CA PRO A 243 -3.08 19.47 -7.51
C PRO A 243 -2.02 20.36 -6.86
N GLU A 244 -1.74 21.52 -7.44
CA GLU A 244 -0.90 22.54 -6.82
C GLU A 244 -1.63 23.18 -5.62
N ASP A 245 -2.93 23.36 -5.76
CA ASP A 245 -3.82 23.89 -4.71
C ASP A 245 -4.57 22.73 -4.03
N TRP A 246 -4.16 22.40 -2.83
CA TRP A 246 -4.75 21.31 -2.04
C TRP A 246 -6.20 21.58 -1.61
N SER A 247 -6.62 22.86 -1.58
CA SER A 247 -8.00 23.24 -1.25
C SER A 247 -9.02 22.70 -2.26
N THR A 248 -8.57 22.37 -3.47
CA THR A 248 -9.39 21.76 -4.53
C THR A 248 -9.63 20.27 -4.34
N VAL A 249 -8.89 19.62 -3.41
CA VAL A 249 -8.99 18.19 -3.12
C VAL A 249 -9.99 17.96 -1.99
N SER A 250 -11.17 17.47 -2.35
CA SER A 250 -12.27 17.29 -1.40
C SER A 250 -11.95 16.35 -0.21
N ALA A 251 -10.95 15.48 -0.35
CA ALA A 251 -10.47 14.60 0.70
C ALA A 251 -10.00 15.36 1.96
N PHE A 252 -9.34 16.51 1.80
CA PHE A 252 -8.90 17.33 2.95
C PHE A 252 -10.09 17.80 3.79
N SER A 253 -11.11 18.36 3.15
CA SER A 253 -12.31 18.82 3.85
C SER A 253 -13.07 17.68 4.53
N ARG A 254 -13.16 16.49 3.89
CA ARG A 254 -13.82 15.31 4.48
C ARG A 254 -13.09 14.76 5.69
N LEU A 255 -11.76 14.78 5.67
CA LEU A 255 -10.95 14.36 6.81
C LEU A 255 -10.90 15.45 7.90
N GLY A 256 -11.42 16.66 7.65
CA GLY A 256 -11.30 17.78 8.57
C GLY A 256 -9.86 18.25 8.76
N ILE A 257 -9.03 18.12 7.73
CA ILE A 257 -7.60 18.48 7.74
C ILE A 257 -7.42 19.80 7.01
N ASP A 258 -6.74 20.72 7.68
CA ASP A 258 -6.36 21.99 7.08
C ASP A 258 -5.27 21.78 6.01
N THR A 259 -5.45 22.41 4.85
CA THR A 259 -4.50 22.36 3.73
C THR A 259 -3.20 23.10 4.00
N GLU A 260 -3.20 24.05 4.96
CA GLU A 260 -2.01 24.79 5.39
C GLU A 260 -1.17 24.03 6.42
N SER A 261 -1.72 22.96 7.02
CA SER A 261 -1.06 22.17 8.06
C SER A 261 -0.60 20.81 7.53
N HIS A 262 0.60 20.38 7.95
CA HIS A 262 1.10 19.06 7.64
C HIS A 262 0.99 18.12 8.85
N VAL A 263 0.54 16.89 8.64
CA VAL A 263 0.38 15.92 9.74
C VAL A 263 1.69 15.68 10.49
N LEU A 264 2.83 15.82 9.82
CA LEU A 264 4.17 15.68 10.41
C LEU A 264 4.69 16.94 11.11
N ASP A 265 3.94 18.05 11.18
CA ASP A 265 4.35 19.22 11.97
C ASP A 265 4.30 18.95 13.47
N ILE A 266 3.55 17.93 13.87
CA ILE A 266 3.45 17.46 15.26
C ILE A 266 4.60 16.49 15.55
N GLU A 267 5.43 16.77 16.56
CA GLU A 267 6.61 15.95 16.91
C GLU A 267 6.27 14.50 17.24
N GLU A 268 5.16 14.25 17.92
CA GLU A 268 4.69 12.89 18.21
C GLU A 268 4.40 12.11 16.92
N ASN A 269 3.79 12.76 15.93
CA ASN A 269 3.53 12.15 14.64
C ASN A 269 4.83 11.83 13.87
N LYS A 270 5.86 12.67 13.97
CA LYS A 270 7.19 12.38 13.40
C LYS A 270 7.80 11.12 13.97
N LEU A 271 7.68 10.93 15.30
CA LEU A 271 8.16 9.71 15.95
C LEU A 271 7.44 8.48 15.44
N ILE A 272 6.12 8.50 15.42
CA ILE A 272 5.28 7.40 14.91
C ILE A 272 5.59 7.12 13.43
N PHE A 273 5.73 8.16 12.61
CA PHE A 273 6.09 8.03 11.20
C PHE A 273 7.45 7.34 11.01
N ASN A 274 8.48 7.79 11.73
CA ASN A 274 9.82 7.23 11.65
C ASN A 274 9.88 5.78 12.12
N GLU A 275 9.18 5.45 13.21
CA GLU A 275 9.08 4.08 13.68
C GLU A 275 8.35 3.19 12.69
N THR A 276 7.18 3.61 12.19
CA THR A 276 6.42 2.85 11.20
C THR A 276 7.25 2.59 9.95
N THR A 277 7.91 3.63 9.42
CA THR A 277 8.75 3.47 8.23
C THR A 277 9.92 2.51 8.47
N THR A 278 10.49 2.50 9.68
CA THR A 278 11.59 1.59 10.06
C THR A 278 11.13 0.14 10.17
N LEU A 279 9.91 -0.10 10.64
CA LEU A 279 9.35 -1.44 10.79
C LEU A 279 9.17 -2.17 9.44
N PHE A 280 8.96 -1.45 8.36
CA PHE A 280 8.74 -2.02 7.03
C PHE A 280 9.97 -2.00 6.10
N LYS A 281 11.04 -1.31 6.46
CA LYS A 281 12.33 -1.35 5.75
C LYS A 281 13.02 -2.70 5.93
#